data_956ed988e3d4e4aff51c0a8d1274ae28
#
_entry.id   956ed988e3d4e4aff51c0a8d1274ae28
#
_cell.length_a   1.000
_cell.length_b   1.000
_cell.length_c   1.000
_cell.angle_alpha   90.00
_cell.angle_beta   90.00
_cell.angle_gamma   90.00
#
_symmetry.space_group_name_H-M   'P 1'
#
loop_
_entity.id
_entity.type
_entity.pdbx_description
1 polymer ?
#
loop_
_entity_poly.entity_id
_entity_poly.type
_entity_poly.pdbx_seq_one_letter_code
_entity_poly.pdbx_strand_id
1 'polypeptide(L)'
;MSQHLPLVAAQPGIWMAEKLSELPSAWSVAHYVELTGEVDSPLLARAVVAGLAQADTLRMRFTEDNGEVWQWVDDALTFELPEIIDLRTNIDPHGTAQALMQADLQQDLRVDSGKPLVFHQLIQVADNRWYWYQRYHHLLVDGFSFPAITRQIANIYCTWLRGEPTPASPFTPFADVVEEYQQYRESEAWQRDAAFWAEQRRQLPPPASLSPAPLPGRSASADILRLKLEFTDGEFRQLATQLSGVQRT
;
A
#
# COMPACT_ATOMS: atom_id res chain seq x y z
N MET A 1 -4.18 -8.32 27.28
CA MET A 1 -4.25 -6.86 26.96
C MET A 1 -3.24 -6.63 25.84
N SER A 2 -3.67 -6.12 24.70
CA SER A 2 -2.76 -5.80 23.59
C SER A 2 -1.77 -4.73 24.02
N GLN A 3 -0.49 -4.92 23.72
CA GLN A 3 0.57 -3.96 24.05
C GLN A 3 0.39 -2.71 23.17
N HIS A 4 0.29 -1.53 23.78
CA HIS A 4 0.32 -0.27 23.06
C HIS A 4 1.76 0.05 22.65
N LEU A 5 1.97 0.31 21.37
CA LEU A 5 3.24 0.59 20.73
C LEU A 5 3.24 2.03 20.20
N PRO A 6 4.36 2.74 20.22
CA PRO A 6 4.44 4.06 19.56
C PRO A 6 4.43 3.90 18.04
N LEU A 7 4.12 4.97 17.33
CA LEU A 7 4.32 5.03 15.87
C LEU A 7 5.82 5.03 15.55
N VAL A 8 6.19 4.38 14.44
CA VAL A 8 7.58 4.24 14.00
C VAL A 8 7.76 4.66 12.54
N ALA A 9 9.00 4.88 12.14
CA ALA A 9 9.41 5.23 10.78
C ALA A 9 8.63 6.42 10.20
N ALA A 10 7.93 6.19 9.08
CA ALA A 10 7.14 7.21 8.39
C ALA A 10 5.73 7.41 8.99
N GLN A 11 5.28 6.52 9.87
CA GLN A 11 3.92 6.55 10.42
C GLN A 11 3.53 7.90 11.07
N PRO A 12 4.38 8.55 11.91
CA PRO A 12 4.03 9.85 12.48
C PRO A 12 3.75 10.92 11.43
N GLY A 13 4.54 10.92 10.33
CA GLY A 13 4.36 11.85 9.23
C GLY A 13 3.05 11.59 8.46
N ILE A 14 2.72 10.33 8.20
CA ILE A 14 1.49 9.93 7.53
C ILE A 14 0.28 10.28 8.40
N TRP A 15 0.32 9.96 9.70
CA TRP A 15 -0.74 10.30 10.65
C TRP A 15 -1.05 11.79 10.65
N MET A 16 -0.01 12.62 10.82
CA MET A 16 -0.18 14.08 10.83
C MET A 16 -0.70 14.60 9.50
N ALA A 17 -0.18 14.10 8.38
CA ALA A 17 -0.61 14.51 7.06
C ALA A 17 -2.07 14.12 6.76
N GLU A 18 -2.52 12.95 7.26
CA GLU A 18 -3.94 12.57 7.17
C GLU A 18 -4.83 13.54 7.97
N LYS A 19 -4.46 13.86 9.20
CA LYS A 19 -5.22 14.82 10.03
C LYS A 19 -5.33 16.20 9.41
N LEU A 20 -4.35 16.61 8.62
CA LEU A 20 -4.33 17.89 7.91
C LEU A 20 -4.97 17.82 6.51
N SER A 21 -5.27 16.63 6.02
CA SER A 21 -5.84 16.44 4.68
C SER A 21 -7.36 16.59 4.69
N GLU A 22 -7.87 17.33 3.70
CA GLU A 22 -9.31 17.38 3.41
C GLU A 22 -9.78 16.21 2.55
N LEU A 23 -8.85 15.38 2.03
CA LEU A 23 -9.12 14.29 1.11
C LEU A 23 -9.25 12.96 1.87
N PRO A 24 -10.45 12.35 1.95
CA PRO A 24 -10.67 11.12 2.74
C PRO A 24 -9.91 9.90 2.23
N SER A 25 -9.49 9.92 0.97
CA SER A 25 -8.76 8.82 0.32
C SER A 25 -7.27 9.11 0.09
N ALA A 26 -6.74 10.24 0.60
CA ALA A 26 -5.38 10.69 0.31
C ALA A 26 -4.29 9.64 0.65
N TRP A 27 -4.53 8.83 1.65
CA TRP A 27 -3.59 7.80 2.12
C TRP A 27 -4.02 6.37 1.76
N SER A 28 -4.94 6.23 0.80
CA SER A 28 -5.26 4.95 0.17
C SER A 28 -4.18 4.60 -0.85
N VAL A 29 -3.63 3.40 -0.74
CA VAL A 29 -2.73 2.83 -1.73
C VAL A 29 -3.34 1.56 -2.29
N ALA A 30 -3.42 1.46 -3.61
CA ALA A 30 -4.05 0.34 -4.26
C ALA A 30 -3.29 -0.11 -5.51
N HIS A 31 -3.38 -1.41 -5.78
CA HIS A 31 -2.94 -2.01 -7.03
C HIS A 31 -3.80 -3.22 -7.35
N TYR A 32 -3.66 -3.74 -8.54
CA TYR A 32 -4.22 -5.05 -8.86
C TYR A 32 -3.17 -5.93 -9.53
N VAL A 33 -3.32 -7.23 -9.33
CA VAL A 33 -2.53 -8.26 -9.98
C VAL A 33 -3.41 -8.93 -11.02
N GLU A 34 -2.94 -8.97 -12.26
CA GLU A 34 -3.61 -9.73 -13.31
C GLU A 34 -3.19 -11.20 -13.21
N LEU A 35 -4.17 -12.09 -13.10
CA LEU A 35 -3.97 -13.53 -13.08
C LEU A 35 -4.49 -14.10 -14.40
N THR A 36 -3.67 -14.93 -15.03
CA THR A 36 -4.02 -15.62 -16.29
C THR A 36 -4.02 -17.13 -16.09
N GLY A 37 -5.01 -17.79 -16.68
CA GLY A 37 -5.21 -19.24 -16.54
C GLY A 37 -6.39 -19.58 -15.66
N GLU A 38 -6.49 -20.84 -15.27
CA GLU A 38 -7.53 -21.33 -14.37
C GLU A 38 -7.23 -20.90 -12.94
N VAL A 39 -8.20 -20.29 -12.29
CA VAL A 39 -8.11 -19.83 -10.89
C VAL A 39 -9.25 -20.44 -10.09
N ASP A 40 -8.91 -21.19 -9.05
CA ASP A 40 -9.88 -21.56 -8.01
C ASP A 40 -10.12 -20.31 -7.12
N SER A 41 -11.09 -19.49 -7.54
CA SER A 41 -11.35 -18.21 -6.87
C SER A 41 -11.86 -18.35 -5.43
N PRO A 42 -12.66 -19.36 -5.04
CA PRO A 42 -12.99 -19.60 -3.64
C PRO A 42 -11.75 -19.95 -2.80
N LEU A 43 -10.84 -20.76 -3.34
CA LEU A 43 -9.60 -21.11 -2.64
C LEU A 43 -8.69 -19.90 -2.52
N LEU A 44 -8.57 -19.08 -3.59
CA LEU A 44 -7.78 -17.83 -3.55
C LEU A 44 -8.35 -16.84 -2.53
N ALA A 45 -9.67 -16.67 -2.46
CA ALA A 45 -10.31 -15.82 -1.47
C ALA A 45 -9.96 -16.25 -0.03
N ARG A 46 -9.97 -17.55 0.23
CA ARG A 46 -9.54 -18.11 1.54
C ARG A 46 -8.05 -17.87 1.80
N ALA A 47 -7.21 -18.03 0.77
CA ALA A 47 -5.78 -17.79 0.88
C ALA A 47 -5.48 -16.30 1.17
N VAL A 48 -6.26 -15.36 0.61
CA VAL A 48 -6.19 -13.94 0.93
C VAL A 48 -6.41 -13.74 2.44
N VAL A 49 -7.51 -14.23 2.98
CA VAL A 49 -7.80 -14.09 4.42
C VAL A 49 -6.69 -14.67 5.29
N ALA A 50 -6.21 -15.87 4.94
CA ALA A 50 -5.14 -16.51 5.68
C ALA A 50 -3.82 -15.73 5.63
N GLY A 51 -3.47 -15.17 4.48
CA GLY A 51 -2.24 -14.38 4.33
C GLY A 51 -2.31 -13.02 5.01
N LEU A 52 -3.46 -12.33 4.95
CA LEU A 52 -3.69 -11.09 5.68
C LEU A 52 -3.55 -11.29 7.20
N ALA A 53 -4.08 -12.41 7.72
CA ALA A 53 -4.00 -12.74 9.14
C ALA A 53 -2.56 -12.99 9.64
N GLN A 54 -1.63 -13.32 8.73
CA GLN A 54 -0.22 -13.55 9.08
C GLN A 54 0.60 -12.26 9.24
N ALA A 55 0.09 -11.10 8.80
CA ALA A 55 0.81 -9.83 8.86
C ALA A 55 0.23 -8.95 9.97
N ASP A 56 0.99 -8.73 11.04
CA ASP A 56 0.56 -7.90 12.18
C ASP A 56 0.14 -6.51 11.76
N THR A 57 0.90 -5.88 10.84
CA THR A 57 0.62 -4.52 10.37
C THR A 57 -0.78 -4.36 9.79
N LEU A 58 -1.36 -5.42 9.21
CA LEU A 58 -2.71 -5.37 8.63
C LEU A 58 -3.82 -5.48 9.68
N ARG A 59 -3.46 -5.86 10.91
CA ARG A 59 -4.36 -5.95 12.06
C ARG A 59 -4.16 -4.79 13.05
N MET A 60 -3.41 -3.75 12.66
CA MET A 60 -3.15 -2.60 13.51
C MET A 60 -4.40 -1.76 13.74
N ARG A 61 -4.52 -1.30 14.98
CA ARG A 61 -5.45 -0.26 15.42
C ARG A 61 -4.66 0.93 15.94
N PHE A 62 -5.28 2.10 15.88
CA PHE A 62 -4.65 3.35 16.26
C PHE A 62 -5.56 4.11 17.22
N THR A 63 -4.97 4.81 18.18
CA THR A 63 -5.68 5.74 19.05
C THR A 63 -4.78 6.95 19.35
N GLU A 64 -5.41 8.09 19.59
CA GLU A 64 -4.75 9.29 20.04
C GLU A 64 -5.21 9.59 21.46
N ASP A 65 -4.26 9.74 22.37
CA ASP A 65 -4.51 10.10 23.77
C ASP A 65 -3.53 11.18 24.21
N ASN A 66 -4.06 12.32 24.70
CA ASN A 66 -3.27 13.47 25.14
C ASN A 66 -2.24 13.99 24.12
N GLY A 67 -2.52 13.87 22.81
CA GLY A 67 -1.63 14.30 21.74
C GLY A 67 -0.55 13.29 21.36
N GLU A 68 -0.52 12.14 22.02
CA GLU A 68 0.32 11.00 21.65
C GLU A 68 -0.50 9.96 20.89
N VAL A 69 0.09 9.37 19.85
CA VAL A 69 -0.55 8.36 19.02
C VAL A 69 0.03 7.01 19.34
N TRP A 70 -0.86 6.09 19.64
CA TRP A 70 -0.55 4.70 19.97
C TRP A 70 -1.14 3.76 18.96
N GLN A 71 -0.48 2.63 18.76
CA GLN A 71 -0.96 1.54 17.91
C GLN A 71 -0.84 0.20 18.64
N TRP A 72 -1.67 -0.76 18.25
CA TRP A 72 -1.59 -2.13 18.75
C TRP A 72 -2.09 -3.11 17.72
N VAL A 73 -1.61 -4.34 17.80
CA VAL A 73 -2.14 -5.45 17.00
C VAL A 73 -3.45 -5.93 17.62
N ASP A 74 -4.52 -5.89 16.84
CA ASP A 74 -5.83 -6.38 17.25
C ASP A 74 -5.95 -7.86 16.89
N ASP A 75 -5.67 -8.75 17.84
CA ASP A 75 -5.77 -10.20 17.65
C ASP A 75 -7.20 -10.71 17.43
N ALA A 76 -8.20 -9.89 17.76
CA ALA A 76 -9.60 -10.22 17.51
C ALA A 76 -10.08 -9.78 16.11
N LEU A 77 -9.28 -8.99 15.40
CA LEU A 77 -9.63 -8.56 14.05
C LEU A 77 -9.61 -9.75 13.09
N THR A 78 -10.70 -9.94 12.38
CA THR A 78 -10.85 -10.94 11.33
C THR A 78 -11.08 -10.25 9.99
N PHE A 79 -10.59 -10.87 8.92
CA PHE A 79 -10.82 -10.38 7.55
C PHE A 79 -12.00 -11.11 6.93
N GLU A 80 -12.84 -10.38 6.24
CA GLU A 80 -13.89 -10.97 5.41
C GLU A 80 -13.29 -11.57 4.12
N LEU A 81 -13.99 -12.55 3.57
CA LEU A 81 -13.61 -13.09 2.27
C LEU A 81 -13.76 -12.00 1.20
N PRO A 82 -12.77 -11.84 0.30
CA PRO A 82 -12.91 -10.97 -0.86
C PRO A 82 -14.17 -11.29 -1.65
N GLU A 83 -14.91 -10.27 -2.06
CA GLU A 83 -16.00 -10.43 -3.00
C GLU A 83 -15.45 -10.94 -4.35
N ILE A 84 -16.18 -11.87 -4.96
CA ILE A 84 -15.88 -12.40 -6.28
C ILE A 84 -16.90 -11.84 -7.26
N ILE A 85 -16.45 -11.00 -8.18
CA ILE A 85 -17.29 -10.38 -9.20
C ILE A 85 -17.03 -11.02 -10.56
N ASP A 86 -18.08 -11.48 -11.21
CA ASP A 86 -18.03 -12.03 -12.60
C ASP A 86 -18.52 -10.98 -13.60
N LEU A 87 -17.61 -10.44 -14.39
CA LEU A 87 -17.90 -9.46 -15.42
C LEU A 87 -17.85 -10.02 -16.84
N ARG A 88 -17.71 -11.32 -17.03
CA ARG A 88 -17.53 -11.95 -18.37
C ARG A 88 -18.67 -11.65 -19.33
N THR A 89 -19.87 -11.42 -18.83
CA THR A 89 -21.05 -11.10 -19.65
C THR A 89 -21.23 -9.60 -19.92
N ASN A 90 -20.39 -8.74 -19.34
CA ASN A 90 -20.46 -7.30 -19.57
C ASN A 90 -19.96 -6.96 -20.98
N ILE A 91 -20.45 -5.85 -21.54
CA ILE A 91 -20.02 -5.37 -22.86
C ILE A 91 -18.53 -5.00 -22.85
N ASP A 92 -18.08 -4.38 -21.77
CA ASP A 92 -16.67 -4.04 -21.53
C ASP A 92 -16.26 -4.50 -20.11
N PRO A 93 -15.86 -5.77 -19.95
CA PRO A 93 -15.46 -6.29 -18.65
C PRO A 93 -14.24 -5.57 -18.04
N HIS A 94 -13.27 -5.21 -18.90
CA HIS A 94 -12.05 -4.52 -18.47
C HIS A 94 -12.33 -3.10 -17.97
N GLY A 95 -13.05 -2.29 -18.76
CA GLY A 95 -13.42 -0.93 -18.36
C GLY A 95 -14.32 -0.92 -17.15
N THR A 96 -15.25 -1.88 -17.03
CA THR A 96 -16.10 -2.04 -15.84
C THR A 96 -15.27 -2.36 -14.60
N ALA A 97 -14.30 -3.28 -14.69
CA ALA A 97 -13.41 -3.60 -13.60
C ALA A 97 -12.57 -2.39 -13.17
N GLN A 98 -12.03 -1.63 -14.12
CA GLN A 98 -11.30 -0.40 -13.82
C GLN A 98 -12.17 0.65 -13.11
N ALA A 99 -13.41 0.81 -13.56
CA ALA A 99 -14.36 1.74 -12.93
C ALA A 99 -14.68 1.33 -11.47
N LEU A 100 -14.87 0.03 -11.20
CA LEU A 100 -15.09 -0.48 -9.85
C LEU A 100 -13.89 -0.20 -8.93
N MET A 101 -12.67 -0.52 -9.40
CA MET A 101 -11.44 -0.26 -8.64
C MET A 101 -11.23 1.24 -8.39
N GLN A 102 -11.53 2.09 -9.37
CA GLN A 102 -11.42 3.54 -9.24
C GLN A 102 -12.44 4.11 -8.25
N ALA A 103 -13.68 3.61 -8.29
CA ALA A 103 -14.73 4.02 -7.34
C ALA A 103 -14.40 3.61 -5.90
N ASP A 104 -13.81 2.43 -5.71
CA ASP A 104 -13.36 1.99 -4.40
C ASP A 104 -12.19 2.84 -3.88
N LEU A 105 -11.21 3.16 -4.74
CA LEU A 105 -10.05 3.99 -4.37
C LEU A 105 -10.43 5.39 -3.88
N GLN A 106 -11.59 5.91 -4.29
CA GLN A 106 -12.09 7.23 -3.87
C GLN A 106 -12.87 7.19 -2.55
N GLN A 107 -13.09 6.00 -1.97
CA GLN A 107 -13.81 5.92 -0.71
C GLN A 107 -13.00 6.43 0.47
N ASP A 108 -13.72 6.90 1.49
CA ASP A 108 -13.12 7.29 2.76
C ASP A 108 -12.42 6.10 3.42
N LEU A 109 -11.09 6.20 3.58
CA LEU A 109 -10.26 5.20 4.22
C LEU A 109 -9.50 5.79 5.44
N ARG A 110 -9.90 6.95 5.95
CA ARG A 110 -9.25 7.51 7.13
C ARG A 110 -9.31 6.52 8.30
N VAL A 111 -8.28 6.56 9.11
CA VAL A 111 -8.12 5.66 10.26
C VAL A 111 -9.31 5.72 11.22
N ASP A 112 -9.90 6.91 11.39
CA ASP A 112 -11.05 7.18 12.25
C ASP A 112 -12.41 6.99 11.56
N SER A 113 -12.46 6.57 10.30
CA SER A 113 -13.70 6.35 9.54
C SER A 113 -14.55 5.18 10.05
N GLY A 114 -13.97 4.31 10.88
CA GLY A 114 -14.60 3.06 11.32
C GLY A 114 -14.69 1.98 10.25
N LYS A 115 -14.15 2.23 9.05
CA LYS A 115 -14.10 1.27 7.93
C LYS A 115 -12.87 0.37 8.02
N PRO A 116 -12.90 -0.82 7.39
CA PRO A 116 -11.71 -1.65 7.23
C PRO A 116 -10.60 -0.91 6.47
N LEU A 117 -9.39 -0.94 7.02
CA LEU A 117 -8.21 -0.30 6.42
C LEU A 117 -7.54 -1.16 5.34
N VAL A 118 -8.07 -2.37 5.13
CA VAL A 118 -7.63 -3.35 4.13
C VAL A 118 -8.84 -3.81 3.34
N PHE A 119 -8.72 -3.83 2.02
CA PHE A 119 -9.78 -4.30 1.14
C PHE A 119 -9.21 -5.10 -0.03
N HIS A 120 -9.82 -6.25 -0.33
CA HIS A 120 -9.47 -7.10 -1.46
C HIS A 120 -10.72 -7.48 -2.24
N GLN A 121 -10.57 -7.63 -3.56
CA GLN A 121 -11.64 -8.05 -4.46
C GLN A 121 -11.07 -8.90 -5.59
N LEU A 122 -11.79 -9.92 -6.02
CA LEU A 122 -11.46 -10.78 -7.15
C LEU A 122 -12.45 -10.54 -8.28
N ILE A 123 -11.97 -10.08 -9.42
CA ILE A 123 -12.83 -9.68 -10.56
C ILE A 123 -12.48 -10.55 -11.77
N GLN A 124 -13.42 -11.35 -12.21
CA GLN A 124 -13.27 -12.16 -13.43
C GLN A 124 -13.71 -11.34 -14.65
N VAL A 125 -12.77 -11.13 -15.58
CA VAL A 125 -13.01 -10.35 -16.81
C VAL A 125 -13.04 -11.20 -18.06
N ALA A 126 -12.51 -12.43 -18.01
CA ALA A 126 -12.64 -13.46 -19.05
C ALA A 126 -12.52 -14.85 -18.40
N ASP A 127 -12.76 -15.93 -19.15
CA ASP A 127 -12.72 -17.30 -18.63
C ASP A 127 -11.38 -17.64 -17.98
N ASN A 128 -10.30 -17.11 -18.52
CA ASN A 128 -8.94 -17.34 -18.06
C ASN A 128 -8.22 -16.06 -17.60
N ARG A 129 -8.98 -15.00 -17.23
CA ARG A 129 -8.39 -13.72 -16.84
C ARG A 129 -9.10 -13.09 -15.67
N TRP A 130 -8.32 -12.78 -14.62
CA TRP A 130 -8.79 -12.25 -13.36
C TRP A 130 -7.98 -11.03 -12.97
N TYR A 131 -8.62 -10.08 -12.25
CA TYR A 131 -7.95 -8.99 -11.54
C TYR A 131 -8.14 -9.21 -10.05
N TRP A 132 -7.03 -9.39 -9.35
CA TRP A 132 -7.00 -9.41 -7.90
C TRP A 132 -6.64 -8.02 -7.40
N TYR A 133 -7.66 -7.24 -7.06
CA TYR A 133 -7.54 -5.88 -6.55
C TYR A 133 -7.25 -5.90 -5.06
N GLN A 134 -6.37 -4.98 -4.62
CA GLN A 134 -5.88 -4.85 -3.26
C GLN A 134 -5.78 -3.37 -2.93
N ARG A 135 -6.40 -2.94 -1.82
CA ARG A 135 -6.31 -1.58 -1.30
C ARG A 135 -5.99 -1.61 0.19
N TYR A 136 -5.12 -0.70 0.62
CA TYR A 136 -4.65 -0.59 2.00
C TYR A 136 -4.54 0.87 2.40
N HIS A 137 -4.63 1.13 3.71
CA HIS A 137 -4.20 2.40 4.26
C HIS A 137 -2.66 2.46 4.36
N HIS A 138 -2.05 3.58 4.01
CA HIS A 138 -0.59 3.71 3.93
C HIS A 138 0.11 3.65 5.31
N LEU A 139 -0.62 3.78 6.42
CA LEU A 139 -0.08 3.50 7.77
C LEU A 139 0.26 2.03 7.99
N LEU A 140 -0.36 1.11 7.24
CA LEU A 140 -0.21 -0.34 7.39
C LEU A 140 0.86 -0.93 6.48
N VAL A 141 1.15 -0.27 5.36
CA VAL A 141 1.98 -0.82 4.27
C VAL A 141 2.83 0.26 3.62
N ASP A 142 3.92 -0.17 3.02
CA ASP A 142 4.80 0.62 2.17
C ASP A 142 5.07 -0.09 0.83
N GLY A 143 5.93 0.47 -0.01
CA GLY A 143 6.27 -0.09 -1.31
C GLY A 143 6.92 -1.48 -1.26
N PHE A 144 7.51 -1.89 -0.13
CA PHE A 144 8.07 -3.22 0.07
C PHE A 144 7.05 -4.23 0.61
N SER A 145 6.07 -3.75 1.37
CA SER A 145 5.03 -4.59 1.97
C SER A 145 4.13 -5.23 0.94
N PHE A 146 3.71 -4.49 -0.10
CA PHE A 146 2.82 -5.01 -1.15
C PHE A 146 3.31 -6.31 -1.80
N PRO A 147 4.54 -6.36 -2.38
CA PRO A 147 5.04 -7.58 -2.97
C PRO A 147 5.20 -8.72 -1.98
N ALA A 148 5.55 -8.42 -0.73
CA ALA A 148 5.72 -9.42 0.32
C ALA A 148 4.39 -10.07 0.69
N ILE A 149 3.34 -9.28 0.95
CA ILE A 149 1.99 -9.74 1.26
C ILE A 149 1.42 -10.53 0.08
N THR A 150 1.46 -9.97 -1.13
CA THR A 150 0.96 -10.63 -2.34
C THR A 150 1.64 -11.97 -2.58
N ARG A 151 2.97 -12.03 -2.41
CA ARG A 151 3.74 -13.27 -2.56
C ARG A 151 3.36 -14.32 -1.54
N GLN A 152 3.17 -13.92 -0.28
CA GLN A 152 2.77 -14.87 0.77
C GLN A 152 1.38 -15.44 0.52
N ILE A 153 0.42 -14.60 0.12
CA ILE A 153 -0.92 -15.07 -0.25
C ILE A 153 -0.86 -16.04 -1.43
N ALA A 154 -0.09 -15.71 -2.48
CA ALA A 154 0.11 -16.60 -3.62
C ALA A 154 0.79 -17.93 -3.20
N ASN A 155 1.75 -17.88 -2.29
CA ASN A 155 2.39 -19.07 -1.74
C ASN A 155 1.39 -19.96 -0.98
N ILE A 156 0.52 -19.38 -0.15
CA ILE A 156 -0.54 -20.10 0.56
C ILE A 156 -1.49 -20.74 -0.45
N TYR A 157 -1.96 -20.00 -1.45
CA TYR A 157 -2.84 -20.49 -2.50
C TYR A 157 -2.23 -21.68 -3.25
N CYS A 158 -0.99 -21.54 -3.74
CA CYS A 158 -0.31 -22.62 -4.45
C CYS A 158 -0.05 -23.86 -3.57
N THR A 159 0.24 -23.65 -2.29
CA THR A 159 0.44 -24.72 -1.31
C THR A 159 -0.87 -25.50 -1.08
N TRP A 160 -1.97 -24.78 -0.92
CA TRP A 160 -3.29 -25.40 -0.75
C TRP A 160 -3.79 -26.12 -2.01
N LEU A 161 -3.48 -25.62 -3.21
CA LEU A 161 -3.77 -26.34 -4.47
C LEU A 161 -3.10 -27.72 -4.52
N ARG A 162 -1.96 -27.89 -3.86
CA ARG A 162 -1.24 -29.18 -3.75
C ARG A 162 -1.74 -30.04 -2.59
N GLY A 163 -2.73 -29.57 -1.81
CA GLY A 163 -3.22 -30.27 -0.62
C GLY A 163 -2.25 -30.23 0.57
N GLU A 164 -1.28 -29.32 0.56
CA GLU A 164 -0.27 -29.16 1.61
C GLU A 164 -0.76 -28.21 2.71
N PRO A 165 -0.21 -28.29 3.95
CA PRO A 165 -0.58 -27.40 5.04
C PRO A 165 -0.16 -25.95 4.78
N THR A 166 -0.84 -24.99 5.44
CA THR A 166 -0.53 -23.57 5.34
C THR A 166 0.94 -23.29 5.68
N PRO A 167 1.70 -22.60 4.81
CA PRO A 167 3.08 -22.25 5.09
C PRO A 167 3.18 -21.27 6.26
N ALA A 168 4.28 -21.32 6.98
CA ALA A 168 4.56 -20.39 8.06
C ALA A 168 4.62 -18.94 7.55
N SER A 169 4.29 -18.01 8.45
CA SER A 169 4.45 -16.57 8.16
C SER A 169 5.92 -16.23 7.93
N PRO A 170 6.26 -15.50 6.85
CA PRO A 170 7.58 -14.94 6.67
C PRO A 170 7.76 -13.60 7.39
N PHE A 171 6.70 -13.07 8.03
CA PHE A 171 6.72 -11.76 8.65
C PHE A 171 7.18 -11.84 10.10
N THR A 172 8.02 -10.88 10.48
CA THR A 172 8.45 -10.68 11.86
C THR A 172 7.32 -10.02 12.67
N PRO A 173 7.15 -10.33 13.97
CA PRO A 173 6.23 -9.63 14.83
C PRO A 173 6.49 -8.12 14.82
N PHE A 174 5.44 -7.32 14.74
CA PHE A 174 5.60 -5.86 14.60
C PHE A 174 6.22 -5.22 15.85
N ALA A 175 6.04 -5.82 17.02
CA ALA A 175 6.68 -5.37 18.24
C ALA A 175 8.22 -5.37 18.16
N ASP A 176 8.80 -6.38 17.49
CA ASP A 176 10.26 -6.47 17.30
C ASP A 176 10.77 -5.33 16.40
N VAL A 177 9.97 -4.96 15.38
CA VAL A 177 10.28 -3.80 14.51
C VAL A 177 10.27 -2.50 15.31
N VAL A 178 9.29 -2.32 16.20
CA VAL A 178 9.23 -1.13 17.08
C VAL A 178 10.44 -1.08 18.01
N GLU A 179 10.84 -2.21 18.59
CA GLU A 179 12.02 -2.31 19.44
C GLU A 179 13.30 -1.94 18.67
N GLU A 180 13.48 -2.44 17.45
CA GLU A 180 14.61 -2.10 16.58
C GLU A 180 14.70 -0.60 16.32
N TYR A 181 13.55 0.05 16.02
CA TYR A 181 13.49 1.50 15.83
C TYR A 181 13.85 2.28 17.11
N GLN A 182 13.42 1.82 18.28
CA GLN A 182 13.77 2.45 19.56
C GLN A 182 15.28 2.32 19.83
N GLN A 183 15.84 1.13 19.65
CA GLN A 183 17.27 0.89 19.80
C GLN A 183 18.10 1.76 18.83
N TYR A 184 17.66 1.89 17.56
CA TYR A 184 18.32 2.78 16.62
C TYR A 184 18.30 4.23 17.09
N ARG A 185 17.17 4.75 17.59
CA ARG A 185 17.06 6.14 18.08
C ARG A 185 17.97 6.45 19.27
N GLU A 186 18.32 5.47 20.07
CA GLU A 186 19.24 5.58 21.22
C GLU A 186 20.70 5.35 20.83
N SER A 187 20.97 4.93 19.59
CA SER A 187 22.30 4.53 19.12
C SER A 187 23.18 5.71 18.70
N GLU A 188 24.49 5.48 18.71
CA GLU A 188 25.46 6.40 18.09
C GLU A 188 25.24 6.55 16.57
N ALA A 189 24.68 5.53 15.90
CA ALA A 189 24.35 5.61 14.49
C ALA A 189 23.33 6.71 14.23
N TRP A 190 22.27 6.78 15.02
CA TRP A 190 21.28 7.85 14.91
C TRP A 190 21.89 9.24 15.11
N GLN A 191 22.80 9.39 16.06
CA GLN A 191 23.48 10.68 16.29
C GLN A 191 24.32 11.13 15.08
N ARG A 192 25.06 10.19 14.47
CA ARG A 192 25.83 10.46 13.24
C ARG A 192 24.92 10.84 12.09
N ASP A 193 23.83 10.09 11.89
CA ASP A 193 22.86 10.32 10.81
C ASP A 193 22.14 11.65 10.99
N ALA A 194 21.74 11.98 12.23
CA ALA A 194 21.12 13.26 12.55
C ALA A 194 22.07 14.44 12.25
N ALA A 195 23.35 14.33 12.63
CA ALA A 195 24.35 15.35 12.33
C ALA A 195 24.59 15.51 10.84
N PHE A 196 24.69 14.40 10.09
CA PHE A 196 24.81 14.39 8.63
C PHE A 196 23.64 15.12 7.97
N TRP A 197 22.41 14.74 8.31
CA TRP A 197 21.23 15.37 7.70
C TRP A 197 21.03 16.82 8.11
N ALA A 198 21.43 17.20 9.34
CA ALA A 198 21.43 18.60 9.76
C ALA A 198 22.39 19.45 8.93
N GLU A 199 23.58 18.92 8.56
CA GLU A 199 24.52 19.60 7.68
C GLU A 199 23.99 19.67 6.24
N GLN A 200 23.50 18.55 5.69
CA GLN A 200 22.92 18.52 4.34
C GLN A 200 21.80 19.56 4.21
N ARG A 201 20.91 19.67 5.19
CA ARG A 201 19.79 20.60 5.20
C ARG A 201 20.21 22.07 5.11
N ARG A 202 21.38 22.43 5.65
CA ARG A 202 21.93 23.80 5.54
C ARG A 202 22.38 24.15 4.12
N GLN A 203 22.75 23.13 3.34
CA GLN A 203 23.30 23.30 1.98
C GLN A 203 22.27 23.05 0.88
N LEU A 204 21.07 22.59 1.24
CA LEU A 204 20.02 22.33 0.24
C LEU A 204 19.58 23.64 -0.46
N PRO A 205 19.50 23.64 -1.80
CA PRO A 205 18.87 24.73 -2.52
C PRO A 205 17.38 24.85 -2.14
N PRO A 206 16.74 25.97 -2.43
CA PRO A 206 15.29 26.08 -2.31
C PRO A 206 14.58 24.95 -3.07
N PRO A 207 13.43 24.44 -2.58
CA PRO A 207 12.69 23.40 -3.26
C PRO A 207 12.39 23.79 -4.71
N ALA A 208 12.76 22.91 -5.65
CA ALA A 208 12.41 23.08 -7.05
C ALA A 208 11.00 22.53 -7.31
N SER A 209 10.19 23.24 -8.09
CA SER A 209 8.88 22.80 -8.54
C SER A 209 8.79 22.88 -10.05
N LEU A 210 8.21 21.84 -10.68
CA LEU A 210 7.84 21.88 -12.09
C LEU A 210 6.54 22.67 -12.33
N SER A 211 5.81 22.99 -11.26
CA SER A 211 4.61 23.81 -11.34
C SER A 211 4.99 25.29 -11.30
N PRO A 212 4.43 26.15 -12.18
CA PRO A 212 4.47 27.59 -11.97
C PRO A 212 3.84 27.92 -10.61
N ALA A 213 4.20 29.05 -10.01
CA ALA A 213 3.77 29.46 -8.69
C ALA A 213 2.29 29.12 -8.39
N PRO A 214 1.96 28.70 -7.15
CA PRO A 214 0.59 28.34 -6.80
C PRO A 214 -0.38 29.45 -7.20
N LEU A 215 -1.40 29.13 -8.00
CA LEU A 215 -2.46 30.08 -8.32
C LEU A 215 -3.26 30.34 -7.04
N PRO A 216 -3.37 31.60 -6.57
CA PRO A 216 -4.17 31.92 -5.41
C PRO A 216 -5.62 31.44 -5.60
N GLY A 217 -6.18 30.72 -4.63
CA GLY A 217 -7.58 30.33 -4.61
C GLY A 217 -7.94 29.03 -5.32
N ARG A 218 -6.98 28.19 -5.75
CA ARG A 218 -7.28 26.81 -6.15
C ARG A 218 -7.30 25.92 -4.92
N SER A 219 -8.47 25.42 -4.57
CA SER A 219 -8.62 24.25 -3.72
C SER A 219 -7.89 23.07 -4.37
N ALA A 220 -7.18 22.28 -3.58
CA ALA A 220 -6.61 21.03 -4.06
C ALA A 220 -7.77 20.19 -4.65
N SER A 221 -7.66 19.81 -5.93
CA SER A 221 -8.63 18.86 -6.50
C SER A 221 -8.48 17.52 -5.81
N ALA A 222 -9.60 16.92 -5.42
CA ALA A 222 -9.64 15.54 -4.93
C ALA A 222 -9.33 14.52 -6.03
N ASP A 223 -9.25 14.95 -7.30
CA ASP A 223 -9.07 14.08 -8.43
C ASP A 223 -7.59 13.73 -8.64
N ILE A 224 -7.31 12.43 -8.62
CA ILE A 224 -6.01 11.91 -9.04
C ILE A 224 -5.97 11.93 -10.56
N LEU A 225 -5.14 12.81 -11.12
CA LEU A 225 -4.89 12.84 -12.56
C LEU A 225 -3.92 11.70 -12.92
N ARG A 226 -4.39 10.78 -13.75
CA ARG A 226 -3.56 9.70 -14.31
C ARG A 226 -3.30 9.96 -15.78
N LEU A 227 -2.03 10.15 -16.13
CA LEU A 227 -1.58 10.18 -17.52
C LEU A 227 -0.95 8.84 -17.87
N LYS A 228 -1.43 8.20 -18.94
CA LYS A 228 -0.85 6.98 -19.48
C LYS A 228 -0.11 7.33 -20.77
N LEU A 229 1.17 6.98 -20.80
CA LEU A 229 2.01 7.06 -22.00
C LEU A 229 2.46 5.64 -22.36
N GLU A 230 2.24 5.26 -23.60
CA GLU A 230 2.72 3.99 -24.12
C GLU A 230 3.83 4.27 -25.14
N PHE A 231 4.96 3.61 -24.94
CA PHE A 231 6.09 3.68 -25.83
C PHE A 231 6.23 2.36 -26.59
N THR A 232 6.50 2.44 -27.88
CA THR A 232 6.96 1.30 -28.65
C THR A 232 8.39 0.92 -28.19
N ASP A 233 8.80 -0.31 -28.44
CA ASP A 233 10.17 -0.77 -28.14
C ASP A 233 11.24 0.12 -28.79
N GLY A 234 10.95 0.70 -29.95
CA GLY A 234 11.85 1.61 -30.67
C GLY A 234 12.01 2.94 -29.94
N GLU A 235 10.91 3.57 -29.54
CA GLU A 235 10.89 4.83 -28.80
C GLU A 235 11.56 4.67 -27.44
N PHE A 236 11.28 3.55 -26.73
CA PHE A 236 11.92 3.27 -25.44
C PHE A 236 13.44 3.14 -25.58
N ARG A 237 13.95 2.42 -26.59
CA ARG A 237 15.39 2.32 -26.85
C ARG A 237 16.02 3.67 -27.19
N GLN A 238 15.34 4.50 -27.97
CA GLN A 238 15.82 5.84 -28.29
C GLN A 238 15.91 6.73 -27.05
N LEU A 239 14.88 6.70 -26.19
CA LEU A 239 14.86 7.41 -24.92
C LEU A 239 15.97 6.97 -23.99
N ALA A 240 16.16 5.65 -23.82
CA ALA A 240 17.22 5.06 -23.00
C ALA A 240 18.61 5.47 -23.49
N THR A 241 18.81 5.55 -24.79
CA THR A 241 20.10 6.00 -25.40
C THR A 241 20.36 7.48 -25.11
N GLN A 242 19.34 8.34 -25.20
CA GLN A 242 19.47 9.76 -24.88
C GLN A 242 19.77 10.00 -23.40
N LEU A 243 19.08 9.26 -22.48
CA LEU A 243 19.30 9.37 -21.04
C LEU A 243 20.67 8.86 -20.60
N SER A 244 21.21 7.81 -21.24
CA SER A 244 22.56 7.31 -20.94
C SER A 244 23.67 8.32 -21.31
N GLY A 245 23.40 9.28 -22.20
CA GLY A 245 24.30 10.38 -22.53
C GLY A 245 24.31 11.51 -21.49
N VAL A 246 23.26 11.67 -20.70
CA VAL A 246 23.12 12.75 -19.69
C VAL A 246 23.84 12.43 -18.37
N GLN A 247 24.10 11.16 -18.06
CA GLN A 247 24.81 10.75 -16.84
C GLN A 247 26.34 10.95 -16.91
N ARG A 248 26.88 11.48 -17.98
CA ARG A 248 28.34 11.68 -18.18
C ARG A 248 28.79 13.13 -18.13
N THR A 249 27.93 14.07 -17.77
CA THR A 249 28.27 15.46 -17.50
C THR A 249 27.98 15.81 -16.05
#